data_2e1fa71d95fb89787fbafae6f1fb5841
#
_entry.id   2e1fa71d95fb89787fbafae6f1fb5841
#
_cell.length_a   1.000
_cell.length_b   1.000
_cell.length_c   1.000
_cell.angle_alpha   90.00
_cell.angle_beta   90.00
_cell.angle_gamma   90.00
#
_symmetry.space_group_name_H-M   'P 1'
#
loop_
_entity.id
_entity.type
_entity.pdbx_description
1 polymer ?
#
loop_
_entity_poly.entity_id
_entity_poly.type
_entity_poly.pdbx_seq_one_letter_code
_entity_poly.pdbx_strand_id
1 'polypeptide(L)'
;MNILSLHLGHDGAITIIAGDEVIIHHQLDRFNKFKHEHTPVYGLFEKIRELKLKFDKVIITSMRPTEFPIEHYLNKFFKIKPDKIIKIAQGEHHIFHALCAKFFFQLEKDFIIYVADGDGAIQNLRHESKYLNGVRITENESIYDENLNSIYKKYQSPKEVNFGNSHMKVHPSISLGKGYQTLVYELGLEEFEEGKAMALSSHGKLNPDTFKGLI
;
A
#
# COMPACT_ATOMS: atom_id res chain seq x y z
N MET A 1 -23.14 -10.32 -6.25
CA MET A 1 -22.00 -11.00 -5.59
C MET A 1 -21.57 -10.16 -4.39
N ASN A 2 -21.33 -10.77 -3.22
CA ASN A 2 -20.88 -10.06 -2.04
C ASN A 2 -19.40 -10.37 -1.79
N ILE A 3 -18.59 -9.33 -1.71
CA ILE A 3 -17.14 -9.44 -1.50
C ILE A 3 -16.76 -8.77 -0.18
N LEU A 4 -15.97 -9.46 0.63
CA LEU A 4 -15.28 -8.89 1.78
C LEU A 4 -13.82 -8.67 1.38
N SER A 5 -13.35 -7.43 1.40
CA SER A 5 -11.95 -7.08 1.18
C SER A 5 -11.31 -6.68 2.50
N LEU A 6 -10.16 -7.25 2.79
CA LEU A 6 -9.37 -6.99 3.99
C LEU A 6 -7.98 -6.54 3.56
N HIS A 7 -7.60 -5.32 3.93
CA HIS A 7 -6.23 -4.87 3.83
C HIS A 7 -5.53 -5.04 5.19
N LEU A 8 -4.48 -5.86 5.22
CA LEU A 8 -3.71 -6.20 6.42
C LEU A 8 -2.29 -5.64 6.31
N GLY A 9 -2.19 -4.35 6.18
CA GLY A 9 -0.93 -3.60 6.13
C GLY A 9 -1.03 -2.39 7.05
N HIS A 10 -0.04 -1.49 7.01
CA HIS A 10 -0.24 -0.17 7.60
C HIS A 10 -1.49 0.46 6.96
N ASP A 11 -2.25 1.21 7.74
CA ASP A 11 -3.55 1.74 7.31
C ASP A 11 -4.56 0.66 6.94
N GLY A 12 -4.58 -0.41 7.73
CA GLY A 12 -5.48 -1.53 7.54
C GLY A 12 -6.92 -1.11 7.33
N ALA A 13 -7.64 -1.81 6.47
CA ALA A 13 -9.01 -1.45 6.13
C ALA A 13 -9.87 -2.68 5.86
N ILE A 14 -11.17 -2.51 6.07
CA ILE A 14 -12.19 -3.48 5.69
C ILE A 14 -13.18 -2.81 4.75
N THR A 15 -13.44 -3.47 3.62
CA THR A 15 -14.42 -3.03 2.63
C THR A 15 -15.40 -4.14 2.33
N ILE A 16 -16.69 -3.84 2.30
CA ILE A 16 -17.75 -4.75 1.86
C ILE A 16 -18.38 -4.19 0.60
N ILE A 17 -18.39 -5.02 -0.44
CA ILE A 17 -19.02 -4.72 -1.72
C ILE A 17 -20.17 -5.69 -1.91
N ALA A 18 -21.36 -5.19 -2.24
CA ALA A 18 -22.52 -5.99 -2.62
C ALA A 18 -23.03 -5.56 -3.99
N GLY A 19 -23.00 -6.47 -4.96
CA GLY A 19 -23.22 -6.10 -6.35
C GLY A 19 -22.13 -5.15 -6.83
N ASP A 20 -22.51 -3.94 -7.19
CA ASP A 20 -21.64 -2.88 -7.69
C ASP A 20 -21.48 -1.73 -6.67
N GLU A 21 -21.99 -1.91 -5.45
CA GLU A 21 -21.98 -0.88 -4.41
C GLU A 21 -21.05 -1.21 -3.27
N VAL A 22 -20.30 -0.20 -2.80
CA VAL A 22 -19.53 -0.27 -1.55
C VAL A 22 -20.49 0.02 -0.40
N ILE A 23 -20.85 -1.02 0.36
CA ILE A 23 -21.75 -0.90 1.51
C ILE A 23 -21.02 -0.36 2.74
N ILE A 24 -19.79 -0.83 2.95
CA ILE A 24 -18.96 -0.46 4.09
C ILE A 24 -17.53 -0.28 3.62
N HIS A 25 -16.92 0.80 4.10
CA HIS A 25 -15.48 0.98 4.10
C HIS A 25 -15.05 1.55 5.44
N HIS A 26 -14.24 0.79 6.17
CA HIS A 26 -13.70 1.21 7.46
C HIS A 26 -12.19 1.06 7.47
N GLN A 27 -11.50 2.15 7.71
CA GLN A 27 -10.10 2.11 8.13
C GLN A 27 -10.03 1.69 9.60
N LEU A 28 -9.10 0.82 9.95
CA LEU A 28 -9.00 0.23 11.29
C LEU A 28 -8.60 1.28 12.34
N ASP A 29 -7.78 2.25 11.98
CA ASP A 29 -7.38 3.36 12.85
C ASP A 29 -8.56 4.24 13.27
N ARG A 30 -9.59 4.37 12.40
CA ARG A 30 -10.83 5.10 12.74
C ARG A 30 -11.68 4.35 13.76
N PHE A 31 -11.52 3.04 13.82
CA PHE A 31 -12.29 2.21 14.74
C PHE A 31 -11.69 2.15 16.14
N ASN A 32 -10.38 1.99 16.26
CA ASN A 32 -9.67 1.81 17.53
C ASN A 32 -8.81 3.02 17.95
N LYS A 33 -8.69 4.04 17.10
CA LYS A 33 -7.88 5.25 17.29
C LYS A 33 -6.36 5.01 17.34
N PHE A 34 -5.89 3.81 16.95
CA PHE A 34 -4.47 3.54 16.77
C PHE A 34 -4.11 3.80 15.32
N LYS A 35 -3.21 4.76 15.08
CA LYS A 35 -2.70 5.04 13.75
C LYS A 35 -1.94 3.84 13.19
N HIS A 36 -2.04 3.65 11.88
CA HIS A 36 -1.34 2.59 11.15
C HIS A 36 -1.63 1.18 11.66
N GLU A 37 -2.83 0.95 12.18
CA GLU A 37 -3.27 -0.36 12.64
C GLU A 37 -3.22 -1.40 11.51
N HIS A 38 -2.67 -2.57 11.80
CA HIS A 38 -2.46 -3.64 10.84
C HIS A 38 -3.44 -4.79 10.99
N THR A 39 -4.01 -4.95 12.18
CA THR A 39 -4.77 -6.14 12.55
C THR A 39 -6.26 -5.82 12.63
N PRO A 40 -7.13 -6.60 11.96
CA PRO A 40 -8.56 -6.42 12.10
C PRO A 40 -9.00 -6.56 13.55
N VAL A 41 -9.73 -5.58 14.03
CA VAL A 41 -10.26 -5.58 15.39
C VAL A 41 -11.41 -6.59 15.49
N TYR A 42 -11.38 -7.46 16.49
CA TYR A 42 -12.39 -8.48 16.72
C TYR A 42 -13.83 -7.90 16.74
N GLY A 43 -14.03 -6.78 17.41
CA GLY A 43 -15.33 -6.11 17.47
C GLY A 43 -15.86 -5.64 16.11
N LEU A 44 -14.96 -5.38 15.15
CA LEU A 44 -15.38 -5.04 13.79
C LEU A 44 -15.97 -6.25 13.06
N PHE A 45 -15.40 -7.44 13.23
CA PHE A 45 -15.97 -8.66 12.66
C PHE A 45 -17.35 -8.98 13.27
N GLU A 46 -17.57 -8.69 14.54
CA GLU A 46 -18.89 -8.86 15.14
C GLU A 46 -19.91 -7.92 14.52
N LYS A 47 -19.56 -6.65 14.34
CA LYS A 47 -20.44 -5.68 13.66
C LYS A 47 -20.76 -6.09 12.22
N ILE A 48 -19.76 -6.57 11.46
CA ILE A 48 -19.99 -7.07 10.10
C ILE A 48 -20.93 -8.29 10.12
N ARG A 49 -20.80 -9.17 11.12
CA ARG A 49 -21.70 -10.31 11.30
C ARG A 49 -23.16 -9.90 11.51
N GLU A 50 -23.41 -8.79 12.18
CA GLU A 50 -24.76 -8.24 12.40
C GLU A 50 -25.48 -7.90 11.10
N LEU A 51 -24.75 -7.61 10.02
CA LEU A 51 -25.32 -7.35 8.69
C LEU A 51 -25.92 -8.61 8.05
N LYS A 52 -25.65 -9.80 8.61
CA LYS A 52 -26.16 -11.11 8.12
C LYS A 52 -25.86 -11.39 6.64
N LEU A 53 -24.82 -10.77 6.10
CA LEU A 53 -24.38 -10.98 4.73
C LEU A 53 -23.66 -12.32 4.61
N LYS A 54 -23.91 -13.00 3.49
CA LYS A 54 -23.09 -14.14 3.06
C LYS A 54 -22.10 -13.64 2.03
N PHE A 55 -20.82 -13.92 2.23
CA PHE A 55 -19.77 -13.53 1.29
C PHE A 55 -19.49 -14.63 0.29
N ASP A 56 -19.46 -14.27 -0.97
CA ASP A 56 -19.11 -15.15 -2.08
C ASP A 56 -17.61 -15.31 -2.22
N LYS A 57 -16.87 -14.21 -1.96
CA LYS A 57 -15.42 -14.16 -1.99
C LYS A 57 -14.87 -13.28 -0.87
N VAL A 58 -13.67 -13.58 -0.44
CA VAL A 58 -12.85 -12.72 0.43
C VAL A 58 -11.54 -12.42 -0.28
N ILE A 59 -11.17 -11.16 -0.34
CA ILE A 59 -9.90 -10.69 -0.89
C ILE A 59 -9.06 -10.20 0.28
N ILE A 60 -7.85 -10.75 0.41
CA ILE A 60 -6.89 -10.33 1.43
C ILE A 60 -5.68 -9.73 0.73
N THR A 61 -5.41 -8.45 1.02
CA THR A 61 -4.19 -7.78 0.61
C THR A 61 -3.31 -7.59 1.85
N SER A 62 -2.02 -7.88 1.73
CA SER A 62 -1.08 -7.67 2.82
C SER A 62 0.29 -7.31 2.27
N MET A 63 0.92 -6.30 2.86
CA MET A 63 2.30 -5.92 2.54
C MET A 63 3.33 -6.85 3.18
N ARG A 64 2.94 -7.61 4.19
CA ARG A 64 3.83 -8.55 4.92
C ARG A 64 3.07 -9.82 5.24
N PRO A 65 3.76 -10.97 5.36
CA PRO A 65 3.16 -12.16 5.96
C PRO A 65 2.61 -11.78 7.33
N THR A 66 1.33 -11.95 7.55
CA THR A 66 0.72 -11.68 8.85
C THR A 66 0.76 -12.96 9.67
N GLU A 67 1.24 -12.89 10.91
CA GLU A 67 1.10 -13.96 11.90
C GLU A 67 -0.35 -14.10 12.39
N PHE A 68 -1.18 -13.12 12.03
CA PHE A 68 -2.58 -13.10 12.43
C PHE A 68 -3.34 -14.21 11.69
N PRO A 69 -4.00 -15.13 12.42
CA PRO A 69 -4.68 -16.29 11.82
C PRO A 69 -6.02 -15.89 11.19
N ILE A 70 -5.96 -15.01 10.18
CA ILE A 70 -7.14 -14.41 9.55
C ILE A 70 -8.13 -15.44 9.04
N GLU A 71 -7.66 -16.54 8.46
CA GLU A 71 -8.52 -17.61 7.93
C GLU A 71 -9.35 -18.27 9.04
N HIS A 72 -8.75 -18.46 10.21
CA HIS A 72 -9.46 -18.97 11.37
C HIS A 72 -10.62 -18.05 11.76
N TYR A 73 -10.38 -16.74 11.78
CA TYR A 73 -11.42 -15.75 12.10
C TYR A 73 -12.50 -15.68 11.01
N LEU A 74 -12.12 -15.69 9.74
CA LEU A 74 -13.06 -15.72 8.63
C LEU A 74 -13.98 -16.95 8.69
N ASN A 75 -13.42 -18.10 9.01
CA ASN A 75 -14.22 -19.30 9.22
C ASN A 75 -15.12 -19.18 10.46
N LYS A 76 -14.56 -18.74 11.58
CA LYS A 76 -15.30 -18.61 12.85
C LYS A 76 -16.50 -17.65 12.73
N PHE A 77 -16.31 -16.48 12.14
CA PHE A 77 -17.33 -15.42 12.07
C PHE A 77 -18.28 -15.58 10.89
N PHE A 78 -17.78 -15.96 9.73
CA PHE A 78 -18.53 -15.89 8.48
C PHE A 78 -18.71 -17.25 7.79
N LYS A 79 -18.15 -18.32 8.37
CA LYS A 79 -18.19 -19.68 7.78
C LYS A 79 -17.58 -19.72 6.36
N ILE A 80 -16.55 -18.90 6.12
CA ILE A 80 -15.87 -18.83 4.84
C ILE A 80 -14.92 -20.00 4.71
N LYS A 81 -15.01 -20.69 3.58
CA LYS A 81 -14.11 -21.79 3.24
C LYS A 81 -12.84 -21.26 2.57
N PRO A 82 -11.69 -21.95 2.68
CA PRO A 82 -10.43 -21.53 2.08
C PRO A 82 -10.48 -21.27 0.56
N ASP A 83 -11.29 -22.03 -0.17
CA ASP A 83 -11.48 -21.90 -1.62
C ASP A 83 -12.12 -20.56 -2.06
N LYS A 84 -12.74 -19.85 -1.12
CA LYS A 84 -13.31 -18.52 -1.34
C LYS A 84 -12.37 -17.39 -1.02
N ILE A 85 -11.19 -17.68 -0.48
CA ILE A 85 -10.22 -16.68 -0.05
C ILE A 85 -9.18 -16.49 -1.15
N ILE A 86 -9.08 -15.27 -1.64
CA ILE A 86 -8.06 -14.82 -2.58
C ILE A 86 -7.04 -14.01 -1.80
N LYS A 87 -5.82 -14.52 -1.71
CA LYS A 87 -4.69 -13.79 -1.15
C LYS A 87 -3.89 -13.19 -2.28
N ILE A 88 -3.64 -11.91 -2.20
CA ILE A 88 -2.86 -11.21 -3.19
C ILE A 88 -1.43 -11.13 -2.72
N ALA A 89 -0.52 -11.57 -3.58
CA ALA A 89 0.89 -11.70 -3.26
C ALA A 89 1.54 -10.33 -2.97
N GLN A 90 2.55 -10.34 -2.09
CA GLN A 90 3.31 -9.14 -1.72
C GLN A 90 3.99 -8.43 -2.89
N GLY A 91 4.30 -9.16 -3.96
CA GLY A 91 4.96 -8.62 -5.16
C GLY A 91 4.10 -7.71 -6.04
N GLU A 92 2.82 -7.52 -5.70
CA GLU A 92 1.84 -6.85 -6.56
C GLU A 92 1.40 -5.48 -6.02
N HIS A 93 2.18 -4.87 -5.13
CA HIS A 93 1.79 -3.60 -4.48
C HIS A 93 1.53 -2.48 -5.50
N HIS A 94 2.45 -2.24 -6.42
CA HIS A 94 2.33 -1.16 -7.40
C HIS A 94 1.20 -1.36 -8.42
N ILE A 95 0.86 -2.61 -8.77
CA ILE A 95 -0.29 -2.84 -9.65
C ILE A 95 -1.62 -2.41 -9.00
N PHE A 96 -1.72 -2.45 -7.67
CA PHE A 96 -2.92 -1.95 -6.99
C PHE A 96 -3.00 -0.43 -7.04
N HIS A 97 -1.88 0.29 -6.92
CA HIS A 97 -1.87 1.73 -7.16
C HIS A 97 -2.30 2.05 -8.59
N ALA A 98 -1.79 1.30 -9.58
CA ALA A 98 -2.17 1.46 -10.97
C ALA A 98 -3.66 1.14 -11.21
N LEU A 99 -4.18 0.06 -10.61
CA LEU A 99 -5.60 -0.28 -10.64
C LEU A 99 -6.47 0.84 -10.04
N CYS A 100 -6.10 1.35 -8.87
CA CYS A 100 -6.81 2.46 -8.25
C CYS A 100 -6.86 3.69 -9.17
N ALA A 101 -5.72 4.07 -9.75
CA ALA A 101 -5.66 5.18 -10.69
C ALA A 101 -6.55 4.94 -11.90
N LYS A 102 -6.47 3.76 -12.53
CA LYS A 102 -7.29 3.41 -13.69
C LYS A 102 -8.79 3.53 -13.40
N PHE A 103 -9.25 2.94 -12.29
CA PHE A 103 -10.67 2.93 -11.96
C PHE A 103 -11.15 4.28 -11.42
N PHE A 104 -10.36 4.95 -10.58
CA PHE A 104 -10.74 6.24 -10.00
C PHE A 104 -10.89 7.34 -11.08
N PHE A 105 -9.97 7.37 -12.04
CA PHE A 105 -10.01 8.34 -13.14
C PHE A 105 -10.76 7.83 -14.36
N GLN A 106 -11.36 6.63 -14.32
CA GLN A 106 -12.11 6.02 -15.41
C GLN A 106 -11.31 5.98 -16.73
N LEU A 107 -10.02 5.61 -16.62
CA LEU A 107 -9.12 5.58 -17.77
C LEU A 107 -9.45 4.36 -18.66
N GLU A 108 -9.79 4.60 -19.92
CA GLU A 108 -10.22 3.53 -20.83
C GLU A 108 -9.10 3.09 -21.78
N LYS A 109 -8.40 4.03 -22.42
CA LYS A 109 -7.40 3.74 -23.44
C LYS A 109 -6.36 4.87 -23.58
N ASP A 110 -5.28 4.58 -24.27
CA ASP A 110 -4.24 5.54 -24.67
C ASP A 110 -3.59 6.25 -23.45
N PHE A 111 -3.34 5.51 -22.37
CA PHE A 111 -2.69 6.04 -21.20
C PHE A 111 -1.54 5.13 -20.73
N ILE A 112 -0.66 5.72 -19.95
CA ILE A 112 0.31 5.02 -19.10
C ILE A 112 0.10 5.44 -17.66
N ILE A 113 0.38 4.55 -16.72
CA ILE A 113 0.32 4.86 -15.30
C ILE A 113 1.72 4.75 -14.73
N TYR A 114 2.21 5.86 -14.18
CA TYR A 114 3.44 5.90 -13.42
C TYR A 114 3.12 5.84 -11.93
N VAL A 115 3.69 4.84 -11.27
CA VAL A 115 3.60 4.66 -9.82
C VAL A 115 4.96 4.99 -9.22
N ALA A 116 4.97 5.94 -8.29
CA ALA A 116 6.15 6.28 -7.50
C ALA A 116 5.83 6.08 -6.03
N ASP A 117 6.53 5.16 -5.39
CA ASP A 117 6.34 4.82 -3.98
C ASP A 117 7.65 4.94 -3.21
N GLY A 118 7.55 5.13 -1.90
CA GLY A 118 8.70 5.14 -1.01
C GLY A 118 9.30 3.74 -0.84
N ASP A 119 8.48 2.78 -0.50
CA ASP A 119 8.80 1.37 -0.29
C ASP A 119 7.62 0.49 -0.72
N GLY A 120 7.57 0.14 -1.98
CA GLY A 120 6.59 -0.81 -2.50
C GLY A 120 6.87 -2.26 -2.05
N ALA A 121 6.42 -3.20 -2.85
CA ALA A 121 6.55 -4.62 -2.53
C ALA A 121 7.98 -5.06 -2.27
N ILE A 122 8.17 -5.84 -1.22
CA ILE A 122 9.45 -6.50 -0.93
C ILE A 122 9.59 -7.69 -1.87
N GLN A 123 10.58 -7.64 -2.75
CA GLN A 123 10.94 -8.75 -3.62
C GLN A 123 11.97 -9.65 -2.91
N ASN A 124 11.61 -10.91 -2.69
CA ASN A 124 12.55 -11.93 -2.27
C ASN A 124 13.22 -12.52 -3.53
N LEU A 125 14.22 -11.86 -4.05
CA LEU A 125 14.98 -12.34 -5.22
C LEU A 125 15.89 -13.54 -4.90
N ARG A 126 15.61 -14.30 -3.86
CA ARG A 126 16.40 -15.47 -3.46
C ARG A 126 16.58 -16.50 -4.58
N HIS A 127 15.71 -16.50 -5.58
CA HIS A 127 15.72 -17.48 -6.65
C HIS A 127 16.27 -16.97 -7.98
N GLU A 128 16.39 -15.67 -8.17
CA GLU A 128 16.70 -15.11 -9.50
C GLU A 128 18.14 -14.65 -9.70
N SER A 129 18.94 -14.49 -8.65
CA SER A 129 20.34 -14.08 -8.80
C SER A 129 21.25 -14.56 -7.67
N LYS A 130 22.38 -15.19 -8.04
CA LYS A 130 23.50 -15.53 -7.15
C LYS A 130 24.09 -14.32 -6.41
N TYR A 131 23.88 -13.12 -6.91
CA TYR A 131 24.46 -11.87 -6.40
C TYR A 131 23.59 -11.14 -5.37
N LEU A 132 22.33 -11.56 -5.19
CA LEU A 132 21.37 -10.87 -4.33
C LEU A 132 20.94 -11.68 -3.10
N ASN A 133 21.67 -12.76 -2.77
CA ASN A 133 21.38 -13.58 -1.60
C ASN A 133 21.36 -12.74 -0.31
N GLY A 134 20.18 -12.61 0.27
CA GLY A 134 19.99 -11.92 1.55
C GLY A 134 19.78 -10.41 1.46
N VAL A 135 19.79 -9.80 0.27
CA VAL A 135 19.51 -8.38 0.10
C VAL A 135 18.00 -8.18 -0.05
N ARG A 136 17.44 -7.38 0.85
CA ARG A 136 16.06 -6.92 0.74
C ARG A 136 15.97 -5.86 -0.37
N ILE A 137 15.14 -6.11 -1.35
CA ILE A 137 14.90 -5.18 -2.47
C ILE A 137 13.44 -4.76 -2.42
N THR A 138 13.18 -3.48 -2.57
CA THR A 138 11.83 -2.92 -2.65
C THR A 138 11.59 -2.32 -4.03
N GLU A 139 10.38 -2.49 -4.55
CA GLU A 139 9.91 -1.83 -5.76
C GLU A 139 9.59 -0.37 -5.41
N ASN A 140 10.15 0.59 -6.14
CA ASN A 140 9.97 2.02 -5.83
C ASN A 140 9.23 2.77 -6.93
N GLU A 141 9.48 2.41 -8.18
CA GLU A 141 8.86 3.06 -9.32
C GLU A 141 8.45 2.01 -10.35
N SER A 142 7.29 2.19 -10.95
CA SER A 142 6.78 1.29 -11.98
C SER A 142 5.97 2.04 -13.02
N ILE A 143 6.02 1.57 -14.26
CA ILE A 143 5.19 2.07 -15.35
C ILE A 143 4.35 0.92 -15.87
N TYR A 144 3.07 1.17 -16.03
CA TYR A 144 2.09 0.23 -16.57
C TYR A 144 1.43 0.80 -17.83
N ASP A 145 1.13 -0.09 -18.77
CA ASP A 145 0.31 0.23 -19.94
C ASP A 145 -1.19 0.25 -19.59
N GLU A 146 -2.02 0.52 -20.58
CA GLU A 146 -3.48 0.55 -20.47
C GLU A 146 -4.09 -0.79 -20.04
N ASN A 147 -3.41 -1.90 -20.30
CA ASN A 147 -3.82 -3.25 -19.90
C ASN A 147 -3.25 -3.67 -18.54
N LEU A 148 -2.55 -2.75 -17.86
CA LEU A 148 -1.85 -2.98 -16.60
C LEU A 148 -0.68 -3.96 -16.71
N ASN A 149 -0.12 -4.14 -17.91
CA ASN A 149 1.14 -4.83 -18.06
C ASN A 149 2.28 -3.90 -17.62
N SER A 150 3.21 -4.45 -16.86
CA SER A 150 4.38 -3.70 -16.43
C SER A 150 5.32 -3.46 -17.61
N ILE A 151 5.55 -2.18 -17.95
CA ILE A 151 6.51 -1.74 -18.97
C ILE A 151 7.89 -1.55 -18.34
N TYR A 152 7.92 -1.04 -17.10
CA TYR A 152 9.14 -0.71 -16.37
C TYR A 152 8.97 -0.92 -14.90
N LYS A 153 10.01 -1.38 -14.23
CA LYS A 153 10.10 -1.48 -12.77
C LYS A 153 11.49 -1.10 -12.29
N LYS A 154 11.53 -0.24 -11.28
CA LYS A 154 12.75 0.14 -10.59
C LYS A 154 12.74 -0.43 -9.19
N TYR A 155 13.83 -1.08 -8.84
CA TYR A 155 14.03 -1.69 -7.53
C TYR A 155 15.17 -1.00 -6.79
N GLN A 156 15.03 -0.90 -5.49
CA GLN A 156 16.06 -0.35 -4.60
C GLN A 156 16.37 -1.31 -3.47
N SER A 157 17.65 -1.38 -3.11
CA SER A 157 18.11 -2.03 -1.89
C SER A 157 18.41 -0.96 -0.85
N PRO A 158 17.85 -1.02 0.35
CA PRO A 158 18.14 -0.04 1.39
C PRO A 158 19.61 -0.11 1.80
N LYS A 159 20.34 1.00 1.64
CA LYS A 159 21.60 1.24 2.30
C LYS A 159 21.35 2.20 3.44
N GLU A 160 21.77 1.82 4.63
CA GLU A 160 21.74 2.74 5.77
C GLU A 160 22.95 3.68 5.67
N VAL A 161 22.68 4.98 5.69
CA VAL A 161 23.70 6.01 5.80
C VAL A 161 23.40 6.80 7.07
N ASN A 162 24.37 6.79 7.99
CA ASN A 162 24.26 7.55 9.22
C ASN A 162 24.68 9.00 8.95
N PHE A 163 23.76 9.94 9.09
CA PHE A 163 24.02 11.37 9.09
C PHE A 163 23.94 11.89 10.54
N GLY A 164 25.07 11.90 11.25
CA GLY A 164 25.08 12.41 12.62
C GLY A 164 24.14 11.62 13.53
N ASN A 165 23.18 12.30 14.17
CA ASN A 165 22.19 11.70 15.07
C ASN A 165 20.93 11.18 14.37
N SER A 166 20.80 11.35 13.08
CA SER A 166 19.66 10.84 12.32
C SER A 166 20.03 9.61 11.50
N HIS A 167 19.30 8.54 11.69
CA HIS A 167 19.40 7.33 10.87
C HIS A 167 18.59 7.54 9.58
N MET A 168 19.23 8.02 8.54
CA MET A 168 18.58 8.21 7.25
C MET A 168 18.99 7.11 6.28
N LYS A 169 18.03 6.41 5.70
CA LYS A 169 18.27 5.43 4.64
C LYS A 169 18.31 6.18 3.31
N VAL A 170 19.50 6.51 2.86
CA VAL A 170 19.69 7.17 1.57
C VAL A 170 20.14 6.16 0.53
N HIS A 171 19.56 6.26 -0.64
CA HIS A 171 19.88 5.46 -1.80
C HIS A 171 20.67 6.26 -2.85
N PRO A 172 21.62 5.64 -3.56
CA PRO A 172 22.32 6.28 -4.66
C PRO A 172 21.39 6.64 -5.84
N SER A 173 20.19 6.05 -5.88
CA SER A 173 19.13 6.45 -6.83
C SER A 173 17.88 6.75 -6.02
N ILE A 174 17.66 8.01 -5.69
CA ILE A 174 16.47 8.46 -4.96
C ILE A 174 15.26 8.31 -5.87
N SER A 175 14.24 7.56 -5.42
CA SER A 175 12.92 7.60 -6.06
C SER A 175 12.17 8.86 -5.63
N LEU A 176 11.16 9.26 -6.42
CA LEU A 176 10.32 10.40 -6.03
C LEU A 176 9.68 10.20 -4.66
N GLY A 177 9.19 8.99 -4.36
CA GLY A 177 8.62 8.66 -3.06
C GLY A 177 9.63 8.80 -1.92
N LYS A 178 10.86 8.32 -2.09
CA LYS A 178 11.93 8.50 -1.08
C LYS A 178 12.37 9.95 -0.95
N GLY A 179 12.44 10.68 -2.04
CA GLY A 179 12.68 12.13 -2.01
C GLY A 179 11.63 12.85 -1.20
N TYR A 180 10.36 12.50 -1.38
CA TYR A 180 9.26 13.06 -0.60
C TYR A 180 9.34 12.67 0.88
N GLN A 181 9.64 11.43 1.20
CA GLN A 181 9.85 10.97 2.58
C GLN A 181 11.01 11.74 3.26
N THR A 182 12.10 12.01 2.54
CA THR A 182 13.20 12.82 3.06
C THR A 182 12.71 14.23 3.41
N LEU A 183 11.91 14.84 2.54
CA LEU A 183 11.32 16.17 2.82
C LEU A 183 10.44 16.14 4.08
N VAL A 184 9.67 15.07 4.29
CA VAL A 184 8.84 14.90 5.49
C VAL A 184 9.69 14.96 6.76
N TYR A 185 10.84 14.27 6.77
CA TYR A 185 11.77 14.30 7.91
C TYR A 185 12.42 15.68 8.10
N GLU A 186 12.79 16.36 7.03
CA GLU A 186 13.33 17.73 7.09
C GLU A 186 12.32 18.73 7.66
N LEU A 187 11.03 18.47 7.51
CA LEU A 187 9.95 19.24 8.13
C LEU A 187 9.75 18.89 9.63
N GLY A 188 10.55 17.98 10.19
CA GLY A 188 10.43 17.53 11.57
C GLY A 188 9.23 16.61 11.83
N LEU A 189 8.69 16.01 10.78
CA LEU A 189 7.62 15.03 10.86
C LEU A 189 8.19 13.61 10.97
N GLU A 190 7.37 12.67 11.41
CA GLU A 190 7.75 11.27 11.59
C GLU A 190 7.44 10.42 10.35
N GLU A 191 7.90 9.17 10.36
CA GLU A 191 7.56 8.18 9.35
C GLU A 191 6.03 7.99 9.23
N PHE A 192 5.54 7.87 8.01
CA PHE A 192 4.11 7.81 7.67
C PHE A 192 3.30 9.10 7.94
N GLU A 193 3.98 10.23 8.07
CA GLU A 193 3.32 11.53 8.20
C GLU A 193 3.27 12.35 6.89
N GLU A 194 3.45 11.67 5.75
CA GLU A 194 3.42 12.27 4.42
C GLU A 194 2.12 13.06 4.17
N GLY A 195 1.00 12.56 4.69
CA GLY A 195 -0.28 13.27 4.63
C GLY A 195 -0.29 14.61 5.36
N LYS A 196 0.48 14.74 6.47
CA LYS A 196 0.65 16.03 7.15
C LYS A 196 1.49 17.00 6.32
N ALA A 197 2.56 16.52 5.68
CA ALA A 197 3.36 17.35 4.79
C ALA A 197 2.53 17.85 3.59
N MET A 198 1.68 16.98 3.02
CA MET A 198 0.72 17.37 1.98
C MET A 198 -0.26 18.43 2.48
N ALA A 199 -0.81 18.28 3.68
CA ALA A 199 -1.69 19.26 4.26
C ALA A 199 -0.98 20.61 4.51
N LEU A 200 0.27 20.60 4.98
CA LEU A 200 1.08 21.79 5.17
C LEU A 200 1.32 22.53 3.84
N SER A 201 1.48 21.82 2.74
CA SER A 201 1.69 22.40 1.41
C SER A 201 0.52 23.32 0.97
N SER A 202 -0.70 23.07 1.47
CA SER A 202 -1.88 23.88 1.17
C SER A 202 -1.78 25.31 1.74
N HIS A 203 -0.93 25.52 2.75
CA HIS A 203 -0.66 26.83 3.33
C HIS A 203 0.52 27.57 2.66
N GLY A 204 1.24 26.87 1.80
CA GLY A 204 2.37 27.41 1.06
C GLY A 204 1.95 28.17 -0.19
N LYS A 205 2.93 28.86 -0.79
CA LYS A 205 2.79 29.46 -2.11
C LYS A 205 3.79 28.79 -3.05
N LEU A 206 3.34 28.43 -4.24
CA LEU A 206 4.22 27.91 -5.27
C LEU A 206 5.26 28.98 -5.63
N ASN A 207 6.53 28.63 -5.46
CA ASN A 207 7.64 29.45 -5.96
C ASN A 207 8.29 28.71 -7.15
N PRO A 208 7.97 29.11 -8.40
CA PRO A 208 8.52 28.46 -9.58
C PRO A 208 10.05 28.54 -9.66
N ASP A 209 10.64 29.52 -9.02
CA ASP A 209 12.10 29.76 -9.06
C ASP A 209 12.87 28.73 -8.24
N THR A 210 12.21 28.06 -7.27
CA THR A 210 12.81 27.00 -6.46
C THR A 210 13.29 25.81 -7.32
N PHE A 211 12.66 25.58 -8.46
CA PHE A 211 12.95 24.45 -9.35
C PHE A 211 13.80 24.83 -10.56
N LYS A 212 14.17 26.13 -10.71
CA LYS A 212 15.07 26.55 -11.78
C LYS A 212 16.45 25.93 -11.55
N GLY A 213 16.87 25.05 -12.46
CA GLY A 213 18.16 24.36 -12.40
C GLY A 213 18.09 22.92 -11.89
N LEU A 214 16.89 22.40 -11.58
CA LEU A 214 16.67 20.97 -11.30
C LEU A 214 16.14 20.19 -12.52
N ILE A 215 15.79 20.89 -13.59
CA ILE A 215 15.30 20.32 -14.86
C ILE A 215 16.30 20.70 -15.96
#